data_890fe33a1cc8ddfef7f5d99a72c95b21
#
_entry.id   890fe33a1cc8ddfef7f5d99a72c95b21
#
_cell.length_a   1.000
_cell.length_b   1.000
_cell.length_c   1.000
_cell.angle_alpha   90.00
_cell.angle_beta   90.00
_cell.angle_gamma   90.00
#
_symmetry.space_group_name_H-M   'P 1'
#
loop_
_entity.id
_entity.type
_entity.pdbx_description
1 polymer ?
#
loop_
_entity_poly.entity_id
_entity_poly.type
_entity_poly.pdbx_seq_one_letter_code
_entity_poly.pdbx_strand_id
1 'polypeptide(L)'
;MSVAKKSLAGAILCIGISLVPLVAIITISSGMINGITERLVSLSSSHLEAVCYSKNAQVLEEAALAVKSIPGISAAYPMISCPAMAMAGKNRSGVTLRAIPKNVFEEDASYKKLFFTEDGSIADFAVGEKGALIGKGISERLGVKPGDTIRVVNILSNSIKENGTDDLDFARNSISIRPSISSYKIKAVISCGYQELDSLWLFIDFEDGKKIMGAAQTMNAVMIETADAFSAELPSLQKKVQDLFGGAFRVYRWDQLNRAQYENFSSTKILLVFIQFLIVLVACVNISSALIMLVLERRREIAILKSLGASNGGISASFLLVGFSCGVAGLLLGIPLGLFLSVNINGLIHFSEKAINFFAQGLYFLAKGDIMNFREIHLLDEAYYLKEIPVEIPFGELFFIGFLTLGLSLFASLLPARKAGKQRPLEILRTTG
;
A
#
# COMPACT_ATOMS: atom_id res chain seq x y z
N MET A 1 -15.76 -16.18 45.52
CA MET A 1 -16.13 -15.11 44.56
C MET A 1 -14.94 -14.44 43.86
N SER A 2 -13.75 -14.35 44.43
CA SER A 2 -12.62 -13.62 43.82
C SER A 2 -11.93 -14.37 42.65
N VAL A 3 -11.81 -15.69 42.69
CA VAL A 3 -11.08 -16.51 41.70
C VAL A 3 -11.86 -16.57 40.38
N ALA A 4 -13.17 -16.80 40.41
CA ALA A 4 -14.01 -16.82 39.21
C ALA A 4 -14.03 -15.46 38.47
N LYS A 5 -14.01 -14.33 39.20
CA LYS A 5 -13.88 -13.00 38.61
C LYS A 5 -12.53 -12.80 37.95
N LYS A 6 -11.45 -13.33 38.56
CA LYS A 6 -10.10 -13.27 37.98
C LYS A 6 -9.97 -14.11 36.71
N SER A 7 -10.54 -15.31 36.65
CA SER A 7 -10.57 -16.18 35.49
C SER A 7 -11.32 -15.54 34.33
N LEU A 8 -12.49 -14.93 34.61
CA LEU A 8 -13.28 -14.23 33.58
C LEU A 8 -12.60 -12.96 33.07
N ALA A 9 -12.00 -12.17 33.97
CA ALA A 9 -11.20 -11.01 33.60
C ALA A 9 -9.98 -11.41 32.76
N GLY A 10 -9.33 -12.53 33.10
CA GLY A 10 -8.24 -13.09 32.30
C GLY A 10 -8.69 -13.46 30.90
N ALA A 11 -9.86 -14.07 30.71
CA ALA A 11 -10.40 -14.40 29.39
C ALA A 11 -10.69 -13.14 28.57
N ILE A 12 -11.32 -12.13 29.16
CA ILE A 12 -11.61 -10.84 28.49
C ILE A 12 -10.31 -10.14 28.07
N LEU A 13 -9.33 -10.07 28.97
CA LEU A 13 -8.03 -9.48 28.67
C LEU A 13 -7.28 -10.25 27.56
N CYS A 14 -7.35 -11.58 27.58
CA CYS A 14 -6.71 -12.42 26.57
C CYS A 14 -7.30 -12.13 25.18
N ILE A 15 -8.63 -12.03 25.05
CA ILE A 15 -9.30 -11.67 23.79
C ILE A 15 -8.93 -10.25 23.38
N GLY A 16 -9.02 -9.30 24.31
CA GLY A 16 -8.71 -7.90 24.04
C GLY A 16 -7.27 -7.72 23.53
N ILE A 17 -6.30 -8.29 24.24
CA ILE A 17 -4.88 -8.23 23.86
C ILE A 17 -4.62 -8.93 22.52
N SER A 18 -5.28 -10.05 22.23
CA SER A 18 -5.14 -10.76 20.95
C SER A 18 -5.72 -9.96 19.77
N LEU A 19 -6.74 -9.16 20.00
CA LEU A 19 -7.35 -8.31 18.97
C LEU A 19 -6.55 -7.05 18.67
N VAL A 20 -5.77 -6.54 19.62
CA VAL A 20 -4.97 -5.32 19.42
C VAL A 20 -4.01 -5.41 18.23
N PRO A 21 -3.08 -6.39 18.18
CA PRO A 21 -2.17 -6.51 17.03
C PRO A 21 -2.92 -6.80 15.73
N LEU A 22 -4.04 -7.53 15.82
CA LEU A 22 -4.87 -7.87 14.69
C LEU A 22 -5.48 -6.62 14.04
N VAL A 23 -6.11 -5.75 14.83
CA VAL A 23 -6.68 -4.49 14.37
C VAL A 23 -5.57 -3.58 13.82
N ALA A 24 -4.42 -3.52 14.50
CA ALA A 24 -3.28 -2.72 14.06
C ALA A 24 -2.75 -3.18 12.69
N ILE A 25 -2.52 -4.47 12.51
CA ILE A 25 -2.01 -5.02 11.23
C ILE A 25 -2.97 -4.72 10.09
N ILE A 26 -4.28 -4.91 10.27
CA ILE A 26 -5.26 -4.62 9.21
C ILE A 26 -5.26 -3.15 8.84
N THR A 27 -5.37 -2.28 9.84
CA THR A 27 -5.45 -0.84 9.62
C THR A 27 -4.21 -0.31 8.91
N ILE A 28 -3.03 -0.76 9.34
CA ILE A 28 -1.75 -0.40 8.72
C ILE A 28 -1.64 -0.99 7.30
N SER A 29 -1.93 -2.27 7.13
CA SER A 29 -1.81 -2.92 5.81
C SER A 29 -2.80 -2.35 4.81
N SER A 30 -4.05 -2.09 5.20
CA SER A 30 -5.03 -1.44 4.32
C SER A 30 -4.58 -0.04 3.94
N GLY A 31 -4.09 0.76 4.91
CA GLY A 31 -3.57 2.09 4.64
C GLY A 31 -2.36 2.07 3.70
N MET A 32 -1.41 1.16 3.91
CA MET A 32 -0.25 1.01 3.01
C MET A 32 -0.65 0.57 1.61
N ILE A 33 -1.50 -0.45 1.48
CA ILE A 33 -1.96 -0.95 0.18
C ILE A 33 -2.69 0.16 -0.57
N ASN A 34 -3.61 0.85 0.08
CA ASN A 34 -4.37 1.93 -0.54
C ASN A 34 -3.46 3.12 -0.87
N GLY A 35 -2.54 3.50 0.02
CA GLY A 35 -1.59 4.57 -0.22
C GLY A 35 -0.61 4.30 -1.37
N ILE A 36 -0.11 3.07 -1.50
CA ILE A 36 0.74 2.67 -2.64
C ILE A 36 -0.11 2.61 -3.91
N THR A 37 -1.32 2.04 -3.84
CA THR A 37 -2.22 1.94 -4.98
C THR A 37 -2.63 3.33 -5.49
N GLU A 38 -2.96 4.27 -4.60
CA GLU A 38 -3.27 5.66 -4.99
C GLU A 38 -2.09 6.29 -5.75
N ARG A 39 -0.85 6.11 -5.28
CA ARG A 39 0.34 6.64 -5.96
C ARG A 39 0.61 5.95 -7.30
N LEU A 40 0.51 4.64 -7.35
CA LEU A 40 0.68 3.90 -8.60
C LEU A 40 -0.39 4.28 -9.63
N VAL A 41 -1.64 4.36 -9.20
CA VAL A 41 -2.76 4.71 -10.07
C VAL A 41 -2.64 6.14 -10.55
N SER A 42 -2.51 7.11 -9.65
CA SER A 42 -2.56 8.52 -10.02
C SER A 42 -1.28 9.03 -10.68
N LEU A 43 -0.11 8.48 -10.31
CA LEU A 43 1.16 9.00 -10.82
C LEU A 43 1.77 8.15 -11.94
N SER A 44 1.58 6.82 -11.92
CA SER A 44 2.21 5.92 -12.89
C SER A 44 1.38 5.74 -14.15
N SER A 45 0.11 5.35 -14.01
CA SER A 45 -0.78 5.02 -15.13
C SER A 45 -1.88 6.03 -15.37
N SER A 46 -2.07 7.00 -14.47
CA SER A 46 -3.31 7.78 -14.35
C SER A 46 -4.54 6.87 -14.23
N HIS A 47 -5.74 7.43 -14.14
CA HIS A 47 -6.95 6.62 -14.06
C HIS A 47 -7.24 5.87 -15.38
N LEU A 48 -6.96 6.54 -16.50
CA LEU A 48 -6.97 5.98 -17.85
C LEU A 48 -5.71 6.41 -18.59
N GLU A 49 -5.18 5.51 -19.42
CA GLU A 49 -4.04 5.76 -20.27
C GLU A 49 -4.39 5.42 -21.71
N ALA A 50 -4.35 6.41 -22.58
CA ALA A 50 -4.58 6.24 -24.01
C ALA A 50 -3.23 6.14 -24.73
N VAL A 51 -2.80 4.93 -25.06
CA VAL A 51 -1.52 4.63 -25.72
C VAL A 51 -1.64 4.82 -27.23
N CYS A 52 -0.69 5.54 -27.79
CA CYS A 52 -0.60 5.80 -29.23
C CYS A 52 0.73 5.27 -29.80
N TYR A 53 0.68 4.64 -30.95
CA TYR A 53 1.86 4.18 -31.66
C TYR A 53 2.39 5.21 -32.68
N SER A 54 1.70 6.36 -32.83
CA SER A 54 2.14 7.44 -33.69
C SER A 54 3.42 8.09 -33.18
N LYS A 55 4.30 8.47 -34.10
CA LYS A 55 5.52 9.25 -33.80
C LYS A 55 5.30 10.77 -33.92
N ASN A 56 4.05 11.21 -34.09
CA ASN A 56 3.72 12.63 -34.18
C ASN A 56 3.20 13.16 -32.84
N ALA A 57 3.93 14.09 -32.24
CA ALA A 57 3.60 14.69 -30.95
C ALA A 57 2.32 15.53 -30.98
N GLN A 58 2.01 16.18 -32.12
CA GLN A 58 0.79 16.96 -32.27
C GLN A 58 -0.46 16.11 -32.05
N VAL A 59 -0.44 14.85 -32.51
CA VAL A 59 -1.55 13.90 -32.29
C VAL A 59 -1.83 13.68 -30.80
N LEU A 60 -0.78 13.64 -29.95
CA LEU A 60 -0.94 13.49 -28.49
C LEU A 60 -1.50 14.77 -27.86
N GLU A 61 -1.04 15.94 -28.30
CA GLU A 61 -1.52 17.23 -27.78
C GLU A 61 -3.00 17.47 -28.15
N GLU A 62 -3.36 17.25 -29.40
CA GLU A 62 -4.74 17.37 -29.88
C GLU A 62 -5.67 16.36 -29.18
N ALA A 63 -5.20 15.12 -28.98
CA ALA A 63 -5.92 14.10 -28.28
C ALA A 63 -6.14 14.46 -26.79
N ALA A 64 -5.14 15.00 -26.11
CA ALA A 64 -5.27 15.46 -24.73
C ALA A 64 -6.31 16.59 -24.60
N LEU A 65 -6.30 17.55 -25.53
CA LEU A 65 -7.29 18.61 -25.56
C LEU A 65 -8.72 18.09 -25.83
N ALA A 66 -8.86 17.16 -26.77
CA ALA A 66 -10.15 16.56 -27.11
C ALA A 66 -10.76 15.80 -25.92
N VAL A 67 -9.95 15.03 -25.21
CA VAL A 67 -10.40 14.25 -24.04
C VAL A 67 -10.78 15.16 -22.88
N LYS A 68 -10.06 16.25 -22.66
CA LYS A 68 -10.33 17.20 -21.56
C LYS A 68 -11.73 17.82 -21.65
N SER A 69 -12.39 17.77 -22.82
CA SER A 69 -13.76 18.24 -23.03
C SER A 69 -14.84 17.25 -22.59
N ILE A 70 -14.49 16.00 -22.26
CA ILE A 70 -15.46 14.96 -21.89
C ILE A 70 -15.88 15.15 -20.43
N PRO A 71 -17.20 15.20 -20.12
CA PRO A 71 -17.68 15.27 -18.75
C PRO A 71 -17.20 14.08 -17.91
N GLY A 72 -16.65 14.36 -16.71
CA GLY A 72 -16.09 13.36 -15.79
C GLY A 72 -14.56 13.21 -15.88
N ILE A 73 -13.89 13.93 -16.78
CA ILE A 73 -12.45 14.02 -16.86
C ILE A 73 -11.98 15.30 -16.16
N SER A 74 -11.08 15.15 -15.19
CA SER A 74 -10.54 16.27 -14.40
C SER A 74 -9.28 16.86 -15.01
N ALA A 75 -8.40 16.01 -15.56
CA ALA A 75 -7.19 16.44 -16.25
C ALA A 75 -6.84 15.46 -17.38
N ALA A 76 -6.20 15.97 -18.42
CA ALA A 76 -5.62 15.16 -19.47
C ALA A 76 -4.36 15.86 -20.03
N TYR A 77 -3.27 15.12 -20.17
CA TYR A 77 -2.02 15.65 -20.67
C TYR A 77 -1.24 14.60 -21.48
N PRO A 78 -0.46 15.01 -22.47
CA PRO A 78 0.38 14.11 -23.25
C PRO A 78 1.61 13.71 -22.44
N MET A 79 2.06 12.47 -22.59
CA MET A 79 3.27 11.94 -21.99
C MET A 79 4.06 11.09 -22.99
N ILE A 80 5.36 11.29 -22.98
CA ILE A 80 6.31 10.40 -23.67
C ILE A 80 7.22 9.80 -22.62
N SER A 81 7.28 8.49 -22.53
CA SER A 81 8.20 7.83 -21.61
C SER A 81 9.08 6.80 -22.29
N CYS A 82 10.32 6.69 -21.82
CA CYS A 82 11.25 5.68 -22.30
C CYS A 82 12.28 5.32 -21.21
N PRO A 83 12.80 4.07 -21.22
CA PRO A 83 13.93 3.72 -20.39
C PRO A 83 15.17 4.48 -20.87
N ALA A 84 15.94 4.98 -19.92
CA ALA A 84 17.17 5.74 -20.18
C ALA A 84 18.21 5.46 -19.09
N MET A 85 19.44 5.92 -19.32
CA MET A 85 20.49 5.91 -18.32
C MET A 85 20.89 7.35 -17.99
N ALA A 86 20.75 7.73 -16.72
CA ALA A 86 21.25 9.01 -16.20
C ALA A 86 22.67 8.83 -15.67
N MET A 87 23.52 9.81 -15.94
CA MET A 87 24.94 9.80 -15.56
C MET A 87 25.37 11.14 -14.98
N ALA A 88 26.11 11.10 -13.86
CA ALA A 88 26.76 12.25 -13.24
C ALA A 88 28.18 11.86 -12.83
N GLY A 89 29.18 12.45 -13.47
CA GLY A 89 30.57 12.06 -13.26
C GLY A 89 30.80 10.56 -13.54
N LYS A 90 31.13 9.81 -12.48
CA LYS A 90 31.35 8.34 -12.52
C LYS A 90 30.09 7.53 -12.17
N ASN A 91 29.09 8.18 -11.58
CA ASN A 91 27.88 7.51 -11.11
C ASN A 91 26.88 7.35 -12.26
N ARG A 92 26.17 6.23 -12.24
CA ARG A 92 25.18 5.87 -13.26
C ARG A 92 23.94 5.30 -12.59
N SER A 93 22.76 5.62 -13.15
CA SER A 93 21.48 5.06 -12.70
C SER A 93 20.59 4.79 -13.90
N GLY A 94 19.97 3.61 -13.95
CA GLY A 94 18.84 3.38 -14.85
C GLY A 94 17.67 4.23 -14.39
N VAL A 95 16.99 4.87 -15.35
CA VAL A 95 15.84 5.75 -15.07
C VAL A 95 14.76 5.55 -16.12
N THR A 96 13.55 5.84 -15.76
CA THR A 96 12.44 6.03 -16.70
C THR A 96 12.29 7.53 -16.95
N LEU A 97 12.68 7.94 -18.14
CA LEU A 97 12.52 9.33 -18.58
C LEU A 97 11.05 9.57 -18.91
N ARG A 98 10.44 10.55 -18.30
CA ARG A 98 9.03 10.95 -18.49
C ARG A 98 9.00 12.40 -18.96
N ALA A 99 8.61 12.60 -20.20
CA ALA A 99 8.44 13.93 -20.78
C ALA A 99 6.96 14.33 -20.66
N ILE A 100 6.70 15.37 -19.89
CA ILE A 100 5.36 15.90 -19.59
C ILE A 100 5.32 17.41 -19.74
N PRO A 101 4.16 18.03 -19.99
CA PRO A 101 4.02 19.47 -19.99
C PRO A 101 4.43 20.09 -18.66
N LYS A 102 5.06 21.26 -18.71
CA LYS A 102 5.60 21.96 -17.51
C LYS A 102 4.55 22.28 -16.46
N ASN A 103 3.33 22.50 -16.89
CA ASN A 103 2.19 22.91 -16.04
C ASN A 103 1.50 21.73 -15.34
N VAL A 104 1.87 20.48 -15.62
CA VAL A 104 1.21 19.30 -15.02
C VAL A 104 1.26 19.32 -13.50
N PHE A 105 2.40 19.72 -12.91
CA PHE A 105 2.53 19.79 -11.45
C PHE A 105 1.65 20.87 -10.79
N GLU A 106 1.12 21.81 -11.57
CA GLU A 106 0.22 22.86 -11.08
C GLU A 106 -1.24 22.55 -11.39
N GLU A 107 -1.53 21.99 -12.57
CA GLU A 107 -2.88 21.73 -13.05
C GLU A 107 -3.45 20.39 -12.56
N ASP A 108 -2.63 19.36 -12.42
CA ASP A 108 -3.05 18.04 -11.97
C ASP A 108 -3.11 17.97 -10.43
N ALA A 109 -4.30 17.73 -9.89
CA ALA A 109 -4.53 17.67 -8.46
C ALA A 109 -3.74 16.53 -7.78
N SER A 110 -3.56 15.40 -8.47
CA SER A 110 -2.83 14.23 -7.97
C SER A 110 -1.34 14.53 -7.87
N TYR A 111 -0.76 15.12 -8.92
CA TYR A 111 0.65 15.54 -8.91
C TYR A 111 0.92 16.59 -7.83
N LYS A 112 0.03 17.58 -7.68
CA LYS A 112 0.12 18.61 -6.66
C LYS A 112 0.01 18.06 -5.23
N LYS A 113 -0.83 17.05 -5.02
CA LYS A 113 -1.05 16.41 -3.72
C LYS A 113 0.05 15.42 -3.34
N LEU A 114 0.51 14.62 -4.31
CA LEU A 114 1.34 13.44 -4.04
C LEU A 114 2.84 13.69 -4.23
N PHE A 115 3.24 14.71 -5.00
CA PHE A 115 4.64 15.10 -5.11
C PHE A 115 4.98 16.24 -4.15
N PHE A 116 6.09 16.10 -3.45
CA PHE A 116 6.67 17.14 -2.63
C PHE A 116 8.13 17.38 -3.03
N THR A 117 8.57 18.61 -2.83
CA THR A 117 9.95 19.03 -3.10
C THR A 117 10.81 18.66 -1.88
N GLU A 118 11.85 17.88 -2.09
CA GLU A 118 12.87 17.61 -1.07
C GLU A 118 13.97 18.68 -1.10
N ASP A 119 14.35 19.15 -2.31
CA ASP A 119 15.33 20.20 -2.51
C ASP A 119 15.06 20.94 -3.83
N GLY A 120 15.33 22.25 -3.90
CA GLY A 120 15.05 23.10 -5.06
C GLY A 120 13.58 23.57 -5.12
N SER A 121 13.07 23.87 -6.32
CA SER A 121 11.68 24.29 -6.53
C SER A 121 11.09 23.65 -7.79
N ILE A 122 9.92 23.05 -7.67
CA ILE A 122 9.17 22.52 -8.83
C ILE A 122 8.79 23.66 -9.79
N ALA A 123 8.51 24.88 -9.28
CA ALA A 123 8.19 26.03 -10.11
C ALA A 123 9.33 26.39 -11.08
N ASP A 124 10.58 26.11 -10.72
CA ASP A 124 11.75 26.35 -11.59
C ASP A 124 11.78 25.41 -12.79
N PHE A 125 11.02 24.33 -12.78
CA PHE A 125 10.85 23.45 -13.94
C PHE A 125 10.16 24.15 -15.11
N ALA A 126 9.23 25.06 -14.81
CA ALA A 126 8.54 25.86 -15.82
C ALA A 126 9.48 26.92 -16.49
N VAL A 127 10.59 27.28 -15.83
CA VAL A 127 11.47 28.34 -16.25
C VAL A 127 12.76 27.80 -16.91
N GLY A 128 13.05 28.27 -18.11
CA GLY A 128 14.29 27.97 -18.85
C GLY A 128 14.21 26.68 -19.68
N GLU A 129 15.30 26.44 -20.42
CA GLU A 129 15.43 25.29 -21.30
C GLU A 129 16.17 24.14 -20.60
N LYS A 130 15.87 22.89 -21.00
CA LYS A 130 16.54 21.66 -20.56
C LYS A 130 16.60 21.48 -19.05
N GLY A 131 15.50 21.85 -18.37
CA GLY A 131 15.29 21.53 -16.96
C GLY A 131 14.88 20.08 -16.76
N ALA A 132 15.30 19.48 -15.64
CA ALA A 132 14.83 18.17 -15.20
C ALA A 132 14.46 18.19 -13.73
N LEU A 133 13.41 17.42 -13.39
CA LEU A 133 13.10 17.04 -12.02
C LEU A 133 13.53 15.58 -11.82
N ILE A 134 14.16 15.29 -10.70
CA ILE A 134 14.63 13.94 -10.42
C ILE A 134 14.05 13.43 -9.10
N GLY A 135 13.74 12.14 -9.06
CA GLY A 135 13.33 11.50 -7.83
C GLY A 135 14.47 11.44 -6.80
N LYS A 136 14.12 11.47 -5.51
CA LYS A 136 15.06 11.42 -4.38
C LYS A 136 16.05 10.27 -4.52
N GLY A 137 15.57 9.05 -4.81
CA GLY A 137 16.44 7.88 -4.93
C GLY A 137 17.43 7.95 -6.10
N ILE A 138 17.13 8.70 -7.18
CA ILE A 138 18.08 8.94 -8.28
C ILE A 138 19.13 9.96 -7.81
N SER A 139 18.71 11.05 -7.14
CA SER A 139 19.58 12.07 -6.60
C SER A 139 20.64 11.47 -5.66
N GLU A 140 20.23 10.61 -4.75
CA GLU A 140 21.13 9.91 -3.82
C GLU A 140 22.11 8.98 -4.53
N ARG A 141 21.65 8.18 -5.50
CA ARG A 141 22.53 7.26 -6.28
C ARG A 141 23.53 7.99 -7.16
N LEU A 142 23.13 9.08 -7.76
CA LEU A 142 24.01 9.88 -8.60
C LEU A 142 24.88 10.85 -7.79
N GLY A 143 24.51 11.18 -6.56
CA GLY A 143 25.18 12.16 -5.72
C GLY A 143 25.02 13.58 -6.24
N VAL A 144 23.86 13.95 -6.78
CA VAL A 144 23.58 15.23 -7.44
C VAL A 144 22.51 16.03 -6.69
N LYS A 145 22.59 17.36 -6.82
CA LYS A 145 21.68 18.33 -6.19
C LYS A 145 21.08 19.29 -7.22
N PRO A 146 20.05 20.05 -6.87
CA PRO A 146 19.56 21.13 -7.72
C PRO A 146 20.70 22.09 -8.14
N GLY A 147 20.71 22.42 -9.42
CA GLY A 147 21.78 23.21 -10.05
C GLY A 147 22.83 22.39 -10.80
N ASP A 148 23.01 21.11 -10.46
CA ASP A 148 23.92 20.20 -11.13
C ASP A 148 23.40 19.83 -12.51
N THR A 149 24.31 19.35 -13.39
CA THR A 149 23.98 18.89 -14.73
C THR A 149 24.17 17.38 -14.83
N ILE A 150 23.13 16.69 -15.30
CA ILE A 150 23.16 15.26 -15.61
C ILE A 150 23.15 15.01 -17.10
N ARG A 151 23.77 13.92 -17.52
CA ARG A 151 23.69 13.42 -18.91
C ARG A 151 22.75 12.24 -18.95
N VAL A 152 21.80 12.28 -19.87
CA VAL A 152 20.82 11.21 -20.09
C VAL A 152 21.10 10.58 -21.43
N VAL A 153 21.27 9.27 -21.44
CA VAL A 153 21.57 8.46 -22.63
C VAL A 153 20.35 7.62 -22.96
N ASN A 154 19.82 7.80 -24.16
CA ASN A 154 18.75 7.00 -24.75
C ASN A 154 19.28 6.17 -25.90
N ILE A 155 18.66 5.03 -26.15
CA ILE A 155 18.92 4.21 -27.32
C ILE A 155 17.89 4.58 -28.39
N LEU A 156 18.35 5.31 -29.44
CA LEU A 156 17.52 5.58 -30.62
C LEU A 156 17.56 4.38 -31.55
N SER A 157 16.42 3.77 -31.83
CA SER A 157 16.26 2.78 -32.87
C SER A 157 15.90 3.53 -34.16
N ASN A 158 16.86 3.69 -35.08
CA ASN A 158 16.52 4.12 -36.42
C ASN A 158 15.80 2.97 -37.11
N SER A 159 14.50 3.10 -37.33
CA SER A 159 13.79 2.28 -38.31
C SER A 159 14.46 2.49 -39.66
N ILE A 160 14.77 1.38 -40.31
CA ILE A 160 15.29 1.30 -41.66
C ILE A 160 14.48 2.21 -42.55
N LYS A 161 15.14 3.13 -43.26
CA LYS A 161 14.53 3.79 -44.40
C LYS A 161 14.20 2.71 -45.43
N GLU A 162 12.93 2.43 -45.61
CA GLU A 162 12.43 1.75 -46.80
C GLU A 162 12.73 2.66 -48.03
N ASN A 163 13.90 2.55 -48.60
CA ASN A 163 14.20 3.02 -49.93
C ASN A 163 15.03 1.94 -50.59
N GLY A 164 14.42 1.17 -51.46
CA GLY A 164 15.12 0.27 -52.36
C GLY A 164 14.42 -1.07 -52.58
N THR A 165 13.72 -1.14 -53.69
CA THR A 165 13.41 -2.37 -54.40
C THR A 165 14.71 -3.08 -54.77
N ASP A 166 15.07 -4.13 -53.97
CA ASP A 166 15.88 -5.25 -54.50
C ASP A 166 15.91 -6.39 -53.47
N ASP A 167 15.49 -7.55 -53.92
CA ASP A 167 15.17 -8.75 -53.18
C ASP A 167 16.31 -9.60 -52.62
N LEU A 168 17.51 -9.05 -52.43
CA LEU A 168 18.70 -9.86 -52.07
C LEU A 168 19.51 -9.41 -50.85
N ASP A 169 19.07 -8.43 -50.05
CA ASP A 169 19.83 -7.93 -48.89
C ASP A 169 19.16 -8.24 -47.52
N PHE A 170 18.60 -9.41 -47.34
CA PHE A 170 18.09 -9.87 -46.03
C PHE A 170 19.21 -10.02 -44.98
N ALA A 171 20.47 -10.02 -45.35
CA ALA A 171 21.61 -10.23 -44.45
C ALA A 171 22.31 -8.93 -43.97
N ARG A 172 21.87 -7.73 -44.38
CA ARG A 172 22.48 -6.46 -44.01
C ARG A 172 21.63 -5.47 -43.26
N ASN A 173 20.49 -5.87 -42.76
CA ASN A 173 19.67 -5.05 -41.87
C ASN A 173 20.29 -4.99 -40.47
N SER A 174 21.46 -4.38 -40.37
CA SER A 174 22.00 -4.00 -39.04
C SER A 174 21.15 -2.89 -38.48
N ILE A 175 20.40 -3.21 -37.41
CA ILE A 175 19.73 -2.21 -36.57
C ILE A 175 20.81 -1.25 -36.08
N SER A 176 20.89 -0.06 -36.68
CA SER A 176 21.82 0.96 -36.25
C SER A 176 21.36 1.57 -34.95
N ILE A 177 21.83 1.02 -33.85
CA ILE A 177 21.60 1.56 -32.52
C ILE A 177 22.52 2.79 -32.36
N ARG A 178 21.94 3.98 -32.32
CA ARG A 178 22.68 5.21 -32.02
C ARG A 178 22.28 5.71 -30.62
N PRO A 179 23.24 5.79 -29.67
CA PRO A 179 22.96 6.44 -28.39
C PRO A 179 22.77 7.95 -28.63
N SER A 180 21.66 8.48 -28.12
CA SER A 180 21.43 9.92 -28.05
C SER A 180 21.77 10.38 -26.63
N ILE A 181 22.64 11.37 -26.51
CA ILE A 181 23.09 11.94 -25.26
C ILE A 181 22.54 13.36 -25.17
N SER A 182 21.71 13.59 -24.11
CA SER A 182 21.20 14.91 -23.81
C SER A 182 21.64 15.33 -22.39
N SER A 183 21.90 16.61 -22.19
CA SER A 183 22.28 17.17 -20.90
C SER A 183 21.12 17.98 -20.34
N TYR A 184 20.78 17.75 -19.07
CA TYR A 184 19.71 18.43 -18.36
C TYR A 184 20.22 19.02 -17.04
N LYS A 185 19.79 20.24 -16.72
CA LYS A 185 20.06 20.86 -15.43
C LYS A 185 18.98 20.48 -14.43
N ILE A 186 19.38 19.96 -13.28
CA ILE A 186 18.44 19.58 -12.22
C ILE A 186 17.85 20.86 -11.62
N LYS A 187 16.54 20.98 -11.64
CA LYS A 187 15.78 22.10 -11.07
C LYS A 187 15.31 21.82 -9.65
N ALA A 188 14.83 20.58 -9.41
CA ALA A 188 14.46 20.14 -8.09
C ALA A 188 14.63 18.63 -7.94
N VAL A 189 14.79 18.21 -6.70
CA VAL A 189 14.66 16.82 -6.24
C VAL A 189 13.25 16.67 -5.66
N ILE A 190 12.50 15.75 -6.19
CA ILE A 190 11.11 15.49 -5.81
C ILE A 190 10.95 14.09 -5.24
N SER A 191 9.95 13.92 -4.41
CA SER A 191 9.55 12.62 -3.89
C SER A 191 8.03 12.50 -3.88
N CYS A 192 7.52 11.34 -4.21
CA CYS A 192 6.13 10.98 -3.99
C CYS A 192 5.96 10.13 -2.71
N GLY A 193 7.03 9.90 -1.96
CA GLY A 193 7.05 9.08 -0.75
C GLY A 193 6.95 7.57 -1.02
N TYR A 194 7.04 7.14 -2.29
CA TYR A 194 7.16 5.74 -2.67
C TYR A 194 8.47 5.54 -3.43
N GLN A 195 9.42 4.92 -2.76
CA GLN A 195 10.81 4.89 -3.22
C GLN A 195 11.00 4.19 -4.55
N GLU A 196 10.17 3.21 -4.90
CA GLU A 196 10.28 2.54 -6.20
C GLU A 196 10.12 3.55 -7.33
N LEU A 197 9.14 4.45 -7.23
CA LEU A 197 8.92 5.52 -8.21
C LEU A 197 10.00 6.60 -8.10
N ASP A 198 10.34 7.04 -6.90
CA ASP A 198 11.37 8.05 -6.62
C ASP A 198 12.77 7.61 -7.07
N SER A 199 12.97 6.30 -7.21
CA SER A 199 14.22 5.70 -7.67
C SER A 199 14.32 5.52 -9.17
N LEU A 200 13.20 5.67 -9.89
CA LEU A 200 13.14 5.41 -11.34
C LEU A 200 12.84 6.64 -12.16
N TRP A 201 12.10 7.64 -11.62
CA TRP A 201 11.55 8.69 -12.47
C TRP A 201 12.42 9.92 -12.58
N LEU A 202 12.61 10.33 -13.83
CA LEU A 202 13.24 11.56 -14.24
C LEU A 202 12.28 12.28 -15.18
N PHE A 203 11.86 13.49 -14.80
CA PHE A 203 10.92 14.28 -15.58
C PHE A 203 11.66 15.34 -16.38
N ILE A 204 11.28 15.50 -17.65
CA ILE A 204 11.74 16.55 -18.56
C ILE A 204 10.52 17.21 -19.21
N ASP A 205 10.75 18.37 -19.82
CA ASP A 205 9.72 19.06 -20.58
C ASP A 205 9.27 18.23 -21.79
N PHE A 206 7.97 18.27 -22.07
CA PHE A 206 7.37 17.59 -23.22
C PHE A 206 7.99 18.01 -24.56
N GLU A 207 8.38 19.29 -24.71
CA GLU A 207 9.08 19.79 -25.90
C GLU A 207 10.43 19.10 -26.13
N ASP A 208 11.16 18.82 -25.07
CA ASP A 208 12.40 18.03 -25.18
C ASP A 208 12.10 16.55 -25.44
N GLY A 209 10.98 16.05 -24.92
CA GLY A 209 10.47 14.71 -25.15
C GLY A 209 10.16 14.40 -26.62
N LYS A 210 9.71 15.40 -27.39
CA LYS A 210 9.46 15.25 -28.84
C LYS A 210 10.69 14.75 -29.60
N LYS A 211 11.89 15.11 -29.15
CA LYS A 211 13.17 14.71 -29.77
C LYS A 211 13.50 13.23 -29.54
N ILE A 212 12.93 12.62 -28.51
CA ILE A 212 13.17 11.21 -28.16
C ILE A 212 12.03 10.28 -28.58
N MET A 213 10.98 10.80 -29.20
CA MET A 213 9.78 10.06 -29.58
C MET A 213 10.03 8.87 -30.53
N GLY A 214 11.21 8.84 -31.18
CA GLY A 214 11.66 7.73 -32.03
C GLY A 214 12.58 6.73 -31.35
N ALA A 215 12.82 6.87 -30.03
CA ALA A 215 13.67 5.96 -29.28
C ALA A 215 13.07 4.54 -29.17
N ALA A 216 13.94 3.55 -29.00
CA ALA A 216 13.50 2.20 -28.73
C ALA A 216 12.71 2.15 -27.43
N GLN A 217 11.61 1.41 -27.43
CA GLN A 217 10.72 1.25 -26.27
C GLN A 217 10.08 2.55 -25.76
N THR A 218 9.92 3.55 -26.63
CA THR A 218 9.17 4.76 -26.29
C THR A 218 7.69 4.44 -26.22
N MET A 219 7.06 4.83 -25.12
CA MET A 219 5.63 4.80 -24.93
C MET A 219 5.08 6.21 -25.06
N ASN A 220 4.17 6.41 -25.99
CA ASN A 220 3.49 7.67 -26.24
C ASN A 220 2.05 7.52 -25.79
N ALA A 221 1.62 8.30 -24.83
CA ALA A 221 0.31 8.17 -24.24
C ALA A 221 -0.30 9.53 -23.91
N VAL A 222 -1.63 9.56 -23.80
CA VAL A 222 -2.37 10.62 -23.13
C VAL A 222 -2.77 10.07 -21.76
N MET A 223 -2.30 10.73 -20.72
CA MET A 223 -2.65 10.45 -19.33
C MET A 223 -3.97 11.17 -19.02
N ILE A 224 -4.90 10.45 -18.39
CA ILE A 224 -6.26 10.93 -18.19
C ILE A 224 -6.67 10.70 -16.75
N GLU A 225 -6.93 11.78 -16.03
CA GLU A 225 -7.42 11.78 -14.66
C GLU A 225 -8.93 12.00 -14.64
N THR A 226 -9.62 11.28 -13.76
CA THR A 226 -11.05 11.41 -13.49
C THR A 226 -11.25 11.84 -12.04
N ALA A 227 -12.46 12.13 -11.61
CA ALA A 227 -12.72 12.51 -10.22
C ALA A 227 -12.40 11.39 -9.22
N ASP A 228 -12.58 10.11 -9.63
CA ASP A 228 -12.32 8.94 -8.79
C ASP A 228 -11.85 7.75 -9.65
N ALA A 229 -10.66 7.25 -9.35
CA ALA A 229 -10.04 6.09 -10.00
C ALA A 229 -10.81 4.78 -9.78
N PHE A 230 -11.55 4.69 -8.67
CA PHE A 230 -12.27 3.49 -8.26
C PHE A 230 -13.77 3.55 -8.57
N SER A 231 -14.21 4.59 -9.26
CA SER A 231 -15.61 4.77 -9.63
C SER A 231 -16.11 3.64 -10.53
N ALA A 232 -17.33 3.19 -10.26
CA ALA A 232 -18.05 2.26 -11.12
C ALA A 232 -18.31 2.79 -12.54
N GLU A 233 -18.18 4.11 -12.74
CA GLU A 233 -18.34 4.78 -14.05
C GLU A 233 -17.08 4.71 -14.92
N LEU A 234 -15.91 4.37 -14.36
CA LEU A 234 -14.64 4.35 -15.08
C LEU A 234 -14.66 3.47 -16.36
N PRO A 235 -15.30 2.27 -16.39
CA PRO A 235 -15.43 1.50 -17.62
C PRO A 235 -16.25 2.19 -18.70
N SER A 236 -17.27 2.97 -18.32
CA SER A 236 -18.09 3.73 -19.25
C SER A 236 -17.32 4.92 -19.84
N LEU A 237 -16.49 5.58 -19.03
CA LEU A 237 -15.59 6.65 -19.47
C LEU A 237 -14.50 6.09 -20.39
N GLN A 238 -13.91 4.96 -20.06
CA GLN A 238 -12.95 4.27 -20.94
C GLN A 238 -13.56 4.06 -22.34
N LYS A 239 -14.80 3.55 -22.41
CA LYS A 239 -15.47 3.31 -23.68
C LYS A 239 -15.71 4.62 -24.45
N LYS A 240 -16.16 5.69 -23.79
CA LYS A 240 -16.36 7.00 -24.43
C LYS A 240 -15.06 7.55 -25.01
N VAL A 241 -13.95 7.46 -24.28
CA VAL A 241 -12.63 7.90 -24.75
C VAL A 241 -12.14 7.01 -25.90
N GLN A 242 -12.35 5.69 -25.81
CA GLN A 242 -12.00 4.76 -26.89
C GLN A 242 -12.79 5.04 -28.17
N ASP A 243 -14.09 5.32 -28.04
CA ASP A 243 -14.95 5.64 -29.18
C ASP A 243 -14.55 6.99 -29.83
N LEU A 244 -14.11 7.98 -29.03
CA LEU A 244 -13.58 9.25 -29.53
C LEU A 244 -12.33 9.06 -30.39
N PHE A 245 -11.42 8.19 -29.96
CA PHE A 245 -10.14 7.97 -30.64
C PHE A 245 -10.18 6.91 -31.74
N GLY A 246 -11.23 6.10 -31.80
CA GLY A 246 -11.34 4.99 -32.73
C GLY A 246 -10.17 4.01 -32.59
N GLY A 247 -9.53 3.69 -33.74
CA GLY A 247 -8.38 2.76 -33.74
C GLY A 247 -7.00 3.42 -33.56
N ALA A 248 -6.91 4.77 -33.48
CA ALA A 248 -5.63 5.48 -33.37
C ALA A 248 -4.97 5.32 -31.98
N PHE A 249 -5.76 5.15 -30.97
CA PHE A 249 -5.33 4.92 -29.58
C PHE A 249 -5.94 3.66 -29.01
N ARG A 250 -5.25 3.06 -28.06
CA ARG A 250 -5.77 2.02 -27.18
C ARG A 250 -5.86 2.57 -25.78
N VAL A 251 -7.10 2.59 -25.23
CA VAL A 251 -7.36 3.13 -23.90
C VAL A 251 -7.39 2.00 -22.88
N TYR A 252 -6.51 2.09 -21.91
CA TYR A 252 -6.40 1.15 -20.81
C TYR A 252 -6.82 1.82 -19.51
N ARG A 253 -7.40 1.06 -18.60
CA ARG A 253 -7.60 1.47 -17.21
C ARG A 253 -6.38 1.08 -16.38
N TRP A 254 -6.21 1.76 -15.27
CA TRP A 254 -5.14 1.50 -14.32
C TRP A 254 -5.10 0.04 -13.83
N ASP A 255 -6.28 -0.60 -13.61
CA ASP A 255 -6.39 -1.99 -13.16
C ASP A 255 -5.98 -3.00 -14.25
N GLN A 256 -6.02 -2.62 -15.52
CA GLN A 256 -5.53 -3.43 -16.63
C GLN A 256 -4.01 -3.32 -16.79
N LEU A 257 -3.46 -2.12 -16.60
CA LEU A 257 -2.01 -1.86 -16.73
C LEU A 257 -1.22 -2.40 -15.53
N ASN A 258 -1.75 -2.23 -14.33
CA ASN A 258 -1.09 -2.63 -13.09
C ASN A 258 -1.67 -3.95 -12.51
N ARG A 259 -2.21 -4.80 -13.37
CA ARG A 259 -2.91 -6.03 -12.97
C ARG A 259 -2.09 -6.92 -12.05
N ALA A 260 -0.82 -7.14 -12.36
CA ALA A 260 0.05 -8.01 -11.57
C ALA A 260 0.27 -7.47 -10.15
N GLN A 261 0.47 -6.15 -9.99
CA GLN A 261 0.63 -5.52 -8.69
C GLN A 261 -0.67 -5.56 -7.89
N TYR A 262 -1.79 -5.28 -8.55
CA TYR A 262 -3.11 -5.34 -7.91
C TYR A 262 -3.45 -6.76 -7.44
N GLU A 263 -3.18 -7.79 -8.24
CA GLU A 263 -3.38 -9.20 -7.86
C GLU A 263 -2.46 -9.60 -6.68
N ASN A 264 -1.23 -9.09 -6.63
CA ASN A 264 -0.32 -9.30 -5.50
C ASN A 264 -0.87 -8.67 -4.22
N PHE A 265 -1.35 -7.42 -4.27
CA PHE A 265 -1.95 -6.76 -3.12
C PHE A 265 -3.21 -7.48 -2.63
N SER A 266 -4.07 -7.90 -3.56
CA SER A 266 -5.27 -8.69 -3.25
C SER A 266 -4.92 -10.01 -2.58
N SER A 267 -3.92 -10.73 -3.09
CA SER A 267 -3.43 -11.99 -2.52
C SER A 267 -2.85 -11.79 -1.12
N THR A 268 -2.09 -10.71 -0.91
CA THR A 268 -1.54 -10.33 0.40
C THR A 268 -2.67 -10.05 1.40
N LYS A 269 -3.72 -9.34 0.96
CA LYS A 269 -4.88 -9.05 1.80
C LYS A 269 -5.62 -10.32 2.22
N ILE A 270 -5.82 -11.28 1.30
CA ILE A 270 -6.43 -12.58 1.60
C ILE A 270 -5.58 -13.36 2.61
N LEU A 271 -4.26 -13.37 2.44
CA LEU A 271 -3.34 -14.03 3.37
C LEU A 271 -3.40 -13.40 4.77
N LEU A 272 -3.47 -12.07 4.87
CA LEU A 272 -3.64 -11.37 6.13
C LEU A 272 -4.96 -11.75 6.82
N VAL A 273 -6.07 -11.78 6.08
CA VAL A 273 -7.39 -12.23 6.60
C VAL A 273 -7.32 -13.67 7.13
N PHE A 274 -6.59 -14.54 6.43
CA PHE A 274 -6.40 -15.92 6.89
C PHE A 274 -5.58 -16.00 8.19
N ILE A 275 -4.49 -15.25 8.31
CA ILE A 275 -3.69 -15.15 9.54
C ILE A 275 -4.56 -14.65 10.69
N GLN A 276 -5.39 -13.65 10.43
CA GLN A 276 -6.34 -13.11 11.40
C GLN A 276 -7.31 -14.16 11.91
N PHE A 277 -7.89 -14.94 11.01
CA PHE A 277 -8.76 -16.05 11.36
C PHE A 277 -8.06 -17.01 12.33
N LEU A 278 -6.79 -17.36 12.09
CA LEU A 278 -6.00 -18.21 12.97
C LEU A 278 -5.78 -17.58 14.36
N ILE A 279 -5.47 -16.29 14.42
CA ILE A 279 -5.27 -15.57 15.70
C ILE A 279 -6.55 -15.57 16.52
N VAL A 280 -7.71 -15.27 15.90
CA VAL A 280 -9.01 -15.30 16.58
C VAL A 280 -9.35 -16.71 17.03
N LEU A 281 -9.02 -17.74 16.24
CA LEU A 281 -9.24 -19.13 16.60
C LEU A 281 -8.44 -19.50 17.87
N VAL A 282 -7.18 -19.09 17.98
CA VAL A 282 -6.35 -19.27 19.19
C VAL A 282 -6.98 -18.56 20.39
N ALA A 283 -7.44 -17.31 20.22
CA ALA A 283 -8.14 -16.58 21.27
C ALA A 283 -9.40 -17.34 21.74
N CYS A 284 -10.14 -17.96 20.83
CA CYS A 284 -11.32 -18.76 21.15
C CYS A 284 -11.02 -20.03 21.97
N VAL A 285 -9.87 -20.67 21.72
CA VAL A 285 -9.42 -21.81 22.55
C VAL A 285 -9.19 -21.35 23.99
N ASN A 286 -8.61 -20.16 24.18
CA ASN A 286 -8.41 -19.57 25.51
C ASN A 286 -9.76 -19.28 26.21
N ILE A 287 -10.77 -18.78 25.49
CA ILE A 287 -12.14 -18.60 26.02
C ILE A 287 -12.70 -19.95 26.49
N SER A 288 -12.61 -20.98 25.64
CA SER A 288 -13.13 -22.31 25.96
C SER A 288 -12.47 -22.86 27.23
N SER A 289 -11.15 -22.71 27.37
CA SER A 289 -10.39 -23.14 28.54
C SER A 289 -10.82 -22.39 29.82
N ALA A 290 -11.00 -21.07 29.74
CA ALA A 290 -11.45 -20.24 30.85
C ALA A 290 -12.87 -20.61 31.27
N LEU A 291 -13.78 -20.88 30.33
CA LEU A 291 -15.14 -21.33 30.63
C LEU A 291 -15.19 -22.72 31.22
N ILE A 292 -14.33 -23.66 30.78
CA ILE A 292 -14.23 -24.98 31.42
C ILE A 292 -13.81 -24.83 32.88
N MET A 293 -12.80 -23.98 33.15
CA MET A 293 -12.38 -23.70 34.52
C MET A 293 -13.52 -23.12 35.37
N LEU A 294 -14.24 -22.15 34.79
CA LEU A 294 -15.42 -21.55 35.46
C LEU A 294 -16.50 -22.58 35.77
N VAL A 295 -16.79 -23.51 34.84
CA VAL A 295 -17.76 -24.60 35.06
C VAL A 295 -17.31 -25.53 36.19
N LEU A 296 -16.02 -25.85 36.27
CA LEU A 296 -15.47 -26.69 37.34
C LEU A 296 -15.54 -25.98 38.71
N GLU A 297 -15.25 -24.70 38.77
CA GLU A 297 -15.34 -23.89 40.00
C GLU A 297 -16.80 -23.77 40.47
N ARG A 298 -17.77 -23.65 39.57
CA ARG A 298 -19.18 -23.45 39.88
C ARG A 298 -19.99 -24.74 39.89
N ARG A 299 -19.36 -25.89 39.78
CA ARG A 299 -20.07 -27.17 39.65
C ARG A 299 -21.03 -27.47 40.82
N ARG A 300 -20.68 -27.04 42.04
CA ARG A 300 -21.56 -27.21 43.21
C ARG A 300 -22.80 -26.33 43.14
N GLU A 301 -22.67 -25.09 42.73
CA GLU A 301 -23.79 -24.16 42.52
C GLU A 301 -24.71 -24.68 41.41
N ILE A 302 -24.11 -25.21 40.30
CA ILE A 302 -24.86 -25.82 39.21
C ILE A 302 -25.65 -27.03 39.69
N ALA A 303 -25.07 -27.88 40.54
CA ALA A 303 -25.72 -29.04 41.10
C ALA A 303 -26.92 -28.66 41.99
N ILE A 304 -26.78 -27.62 42.82
CA ILE A 304 -27.86 -27.08 43.67
C ILE A 304 -29.00 -26.54 42.79
N LEU A 305 -28.68 -25.71 41.77
CA LEU A 305 -29.70 -25.16 40.86
C LEU A 305 -30.47 -26.27 40.13
N LYS A 306 -29.79 -27.32 39.73
CA LYS A 306 -30.44 -28.50 39.11
C LYS A 306 -31.34 -29.27 40.08
N SER A 307 -30.93 -29.41 41.32
CA SER A 307 -31.75 -30.04 42.33
C SER A 307 -33.03 -29.22 42.64
N LEU A 308 -32.98 -27.91 42.42
CA LEU A 308 -34.13 -26.99 42.50
C LEU A 308 -34.98 -26.95 41.20
N GLY A 309 -34.64 -27.78 40.19
CA GLY A 309 -35.42 -27.88 38.98
C GLY A 309 -34.90 -27.10 37.75
N ALA A 310 -33.69 -26.53 37.80
CA ALA A 310 -33.15 -25.85 36.64
C ALA A 310 -32.91 -26.80 35.47
N SER A 311 -33.37 -26.42 34.26
CA SER A 311 -33.22 -27.23 33.05
C SER A 311 -31.77 -27.25 32.53
N ASN A 312 -31.38 -28.33 31.87
CA ASN A 312 -30.06 -28.44 31.24
C ASN A 312 -29.85 -27.35 30.20
N GLY A 313 -30.88 -26.97 29.45
CA GLY A 313 -30.85 -25.92 28.46
C GLY A 313 -30.61 -24.53 29.04
N GLY A 314 -31.31 -24.23 30.19
CA GLY A 314 -31.16 -22.95 30.89
C GLY A 314 -29.74 -22.73 31.43
N ILE A 315 -29.13 -23.77 32.02
CA ILE A 315 -27.74 -23.71 32.49
C ILE A 315 -26.77 -23.54 31.31
N SER A 316 -26.95 -24.31 30.21
CA SER A 316 -26.12 -24.15 29.02
C SER A 316 -26.25 -22.77 28.40
N ALA A 317 -27.46 -22.22 28.32
CA ALA A 317 -27.70 -20.86 27.82
C ALA A 317 -26.99 -19.78 28.66
N SER A 318 -26.99 -19.92 30.00
CA SER A 318 -26.27 -19.00 30.89
C SER A 318 -24.79 -19.00 30.63
N PHE A 319 -24.14 -20.15 30.42
CA PHE A 319 -22.71 -20.22 30.08
C PHE A 319 -22.40 -19.74 28.67
N LEU A 320 -23.30 -19.95 27.71
CA LEU A 320 -23.19 -19.36 26.37
C LEU A 320 -23.23 -17.82 26.44
N LEU A 321 -24.12 -17.28 27.27
CA LEU A 321 -24.24 -15.84 27.45
C LEU A 321 -22.99 -15.25 28.12
N VAL A 322 -22.38 -15.97 29.05
CA VAL A 322 -21.08 -15.58 29.64
C VAL A 322 -19.99 -15.55 28.56
N GLY A 323 -19.89 -16.58 27.73
CA GLY A 323 -18.92 -16.61 26.64
C GLY A 323 -19.12 -15.47 25.61
N PHE A 324 -20.39 -15.21 25.25
CA PHE A 324 -20.74 -14.09 24.39
C PHE A 324 -20.35 -12.73 25.00
N SER A 325 -20.66 -12.55 26.33
CA SER A 325 -20.28 -11.32 27.04
C SER A 325 -18.76 -11.13 27.11
N CYS A 326 -17.97 -12.21 27.26
CA CYS A 326 -16.51 -12.13 27.16
C CYS A 326 -16.04 -11.68 25.78
N GLY A 327 -16.66 -12.20 24.69
CA GLY A 327 -16.39 -11.78 23.33
C GLY A 327 -16.68 -10.28 23.12
N VAL A 328 -17.87 -9.82 23.56
CA VAL A 328 -18.26 -8.41 23.47
C VAL A 328 -17.31 -7.52 24.29
N ALA A 329 -17.00 -7.88 25.53
CA ALA A 329 -16.07 -7.11 26.35
C ALA A 329 -14.65 -7.08 25.77
N GLY A 330 -14.18 -8.20 25.21
CA GLY A 330 -12.91 -8.28 24.50
C GLY A 330 -12.86 -7.37 23.27
N LEU A 331 -13.93 -7.32 22.47
CA LEU A 331 -14.06 -6.40 21.33
C LEU A 331 -14.04 -4.93 21.76
N LEU A 332 -14.80 -4.59 22.81
CA LEU A 332 -14.87 -3.22 23.33
C LEU A 332 -13.53 -2.71 23.88
N LEU A 333 -12.65 -3.60 24.28
CA LEU A 333 -11.28 -3.26 24.69
C LEU A 333 -10.29 -3.34 23.52
N GLY A 334 -10.36 -4.41 22.72
CA GLY A 334 -9.37 -4.71 21.69
C GLY A 334 -9.43 -3.76 20.50
N ILE A 335 -10.64 -3.44 20.00
CA ILE A 335 -10.77 -2.56 18.83
C ILE A 335 -10.28 -1.13 19.14
N PRO A 336 -10.74 -0.45 20.21
CA PRO A 336 -10.26 0.90 20.52
C PRO A 336 -8.76 0.96 20.80
N LEU A 337 -8.21 -0.02 21.54
CA LEU A 337 -6.76 -0.06 21.79
C LEU A 337 -5.97 -0.34 20.53
N GLY A 338 -6.45 -1.23 19.66
CA GLY A 338 -5.83 -1.51 18.36
C GLY A 338 -5.82 -0.29 17.44
N LEU A 339 -6.95 0.42 17.33
CA LEU A 339 -7.04 1.67 16.57
C LEU A 339 -6.16 2.77 17.14
N PHE A 340 -6.12 2.91 18.47
CA PHE A 340 -5.23 3.86 19.13
C PHE A 340 -3.75 3.62 18.80
N LEU A 341 -3.32 2.35 18.83
CA LEU A 341 -1.97 1.96 18.43
C LEU A 341 -1.72 2.24 16.93
N SER A 342 -2.68 1.92 16.07
CA SER A 342 -2.56 2.14 14.63
C SER A 342 -2.39 3.62 14.29
N VAL A 343 -3.23 4.48 14.85
CA VAL A 343 -3.17 5.94 14.58
C VAL A 343 -1.85 6.54 15.08
N ASN A 344 -1.28 6.00 16.15
CA ASN A 344 -0.02 6.46 16.70
C ASN A 344 1.20 5.65 16.24
N ILE A 345 1.06 4.82 15.19
CA ILE A 345 2.12 3.88 14.79
C ILE A 345 3.41 4.59 14.39
N ASN A 346 3.33 5.69 13.64
CA ASN A 346 4.51 6.47 13.24
C ASN A 346 5.25 7.02 14.46
N GLY A 347 4.53 7.57 15.45
CA GLY A 347 5.12 8.02 16.71
C GLY A 347 5.74 6.87 17.53
N LEU A 348 5.10 5.70 17.52
CA LEU A 348 5.60 4.51 18.22
C LEU A 348 6.89 3.98 17.58
N ILE A 349 6.97 3.99 16.26
CA ILE A 349 8.18 3.60 15.51
C ILE A 349 9.31 4.56 15.82
N HIS A 350 9.10 5.88 15.72
CA HIS A 350 10.11 6.87 16.06
C HIS A 350 10.57 6.77 17.52
N PHE A 351 9.65 6.50 18.44
CA PHE A 351 10.02 6.25 19.83
C PHE A 351 10.88 5.00 19.97
N SER A 352 10.50 3.92 19.28
CA SER A 352 11.24 2.65 19.29
C SER A 352 12.63 2.80 18.68
N GLU A 353 12.77 3.55 17.58
CA GLU A 353 14.05 3.89 16.96
C GLU A 353 14.97 4.64 17.94
N LYS A 354 14.45 5.68 18.60
CA LYS A 354 15.21 6.42 19.61
C LYS A 354 15.65 5.53 20.76
N ALA A 355 14.78 4.67 21.25
CA ALA A 355 15.09 3.74 22.33
C ALA A 355 16.18 2.73 21.90
N ILE A 356 16.03 2.11 20.71
CA ILE A 356 17.01 1.16 20.17
C ILE A 356 18.35 1.84 19.95
N ASN A 357 18.36 3.03 19.34
CA ASN A 357 19.59 3.76 19.09
C ASN A 357 20.27 4.19 20.40
N PHE A 358 19.51 4.58 21.41
CA PHE A 358 20.05 4.88 22.75
C PHE A 358 20.76 3.66 23.36
N PHE A 359 20.13 2.48 23.35
CA PHE A 359 20.73 1.25 23.84
C PHE A 359 21.92 0.80 22.99
N ALA A 360 21.81 0.87 21.66
CA ALA A 360 22.85 0.50 20.73
C ALA A 360 24.09 1.41 20.84
N GLN A 361 23.91 2.71 20.98
CA GLN A 361 24.99 3.66 21.24
C GLN A 361 25.70 3.36 22.57
N GLY A 362 24.92 3.07 23.63
CA GLY A 362 25.49 2.68 24.94
C GLY A 362 26.32 1.41 24.83
N LEU A 363 25.84 0.39 24.13
CA LEU A 363 26.56 -0.88 23.94
C LEU A 363 27.81 -0.70 23.06
N TYR A 364 27.71 0.12 22.01
CA TYR A 364 28.81 0.44 21.10
C TYR A 364 29.91 1.21 21.83
N PHE A 365 29.54 2.16 22.70
CA PHE A 365 30.48 2.90 23.55
C PHE A 365 31.20 1.98 24.52
N LEU A 366 30.50 1.04 25.17
CA LEU A 366 31.09 0.04 26.05
C LEU A 366 32.04 -0.90 25.31
N ALA A 367 31.78 -1.20 24.02
CA ALA A 367 32.60 -2.12 23.23
C ALA A 367 33.81 -1.47 22.56
N LYS A 368 33.71 -0.21 22.09
CA LYS A 368 34.72 0.47 21.27
C LYS A 368 35.26 1.77 21.86
N GLY A 369 34.65 2.32 22.91
CA GLY A 369 35.10 3.55 23.58
C GLY A 369 34.89 4.86 22.77
N ASP A 370 34.32 4.80 21.59
CA ASP A 370 34.08 5.95 20.70
C ASP A 370 32.72 5.86 20.02
N ILE A 371 32.01 7.01 19.92
CA ILE A 371 30.68 7.11 19.32
C ILE A 371 30.75 7.65 17.88
N MET A 372 31.88 8.19 17.44
CA MET A 372 32.00 8.91 16.15
C MET A 372 31.67 8.05 14.90
N ASN A 373 31.77 6.74 14.99
CA ASN A 373 31.48 5.81 13.88
C ASN A 373 30.18 5.01 14.07
N PHE A 374 29.32 5.41 15.00
CA PHE A 374 28.04 4.76 15.19
C PHE A 374 27.09 5.17 14.05
N ARG A 375 26.52 4.16 13.36
CA ARG A 375 25.52 4.36 12.34
C ARG A 375 24.14 4.20 12.99
N GLU A 376 23.30 5.21 12.91
CA GLU A 376 21.93 5.12 13.42
C GLU A 376 21.17 3.99 12.72
N ILE A 377 20.42 3.24 13.51
CA ILE A 377 19.56 2.16 13.04
C ILE A 377 18.18 2.76 12.77
N HIS A 378 17.77 2.72 11.53
CA HIS A 378 16.41 3.05 11.13
C HIS A 378 15.59 1.76 11.08
N LEU A 379 14.45 1.72 11.80
CA LEU A 379 13.54 0.56 11.81
C LEU A 379 12.73 0.48 10.52
N LEU A 380 12.37 1.62 9.97
CA LEU A 380 11.75 1.74 8.66
C LEU A 380 12.77 2.37 7.73
N ASP A 381 13.27 1.59 6.79
CA ASP A 381 14.06 2.11 5.69
C ASP A 381 13.07 2.72 4.68
N GLU A 382 13.19 4.03 4.44
CA GLU A 382 12.43 4.74 3.41
C GLU A 382 12.54 4.06 2.04
N ALA A 383 13.58 3.21 1.88
CA ALA A 383 13.80 2.43 0.67
C ALA A 383 12.70 1.40 0.35
N TYR A 384 12.00 0.93 1.34
CA TYR A 384 11.01 -0.16 1.17
C TYR A 384 9.59 0.24 1.55
N TYR A 385 9.42 1.40 2.21
CA TYR A 385 8.14 1.83 2.76
C TYR A 385 7.82 3.27 2.35
N LEU A 386 6.57 3.66 2.55
CA LEU A 386 6.17 5.06 2.44
C LEU A 386 6.84 5.87 3.56
N LYS A 387 7.22 7.12 3.28
CA LYS A 387 7.84 8.05 4.26
C LYS A 387 7.07 8.13 5.58
N GLU A 388 5.75 8.07 5.49
CA GLU A 388 4.84 7.89 6.63
C GLU A 388 3.88 6.76 6.30
N ILE A 389 3.61 5.91 7.27
CA ILE A 389 2.62 4.84 7.13
C ILE A 389 1.24 5.49 7.14
N PRO A 390 0.50 5.49 6.02
CA PRO A 390 -0.85 6.00 6.00
C PRO A 390 -1.74 5.06 6.80
N VAL A 391 -2.51 5.63 7.72
CA VAL A 391 -3.45 4.87 8.54
C VAL A 391 -4.84 5.09 7.97
N GLU A 392 -5.44 4.03 7.47
CA GLU A 392 -6.82 4.04 6.99
C GLU A 392 -7.64 3.05 7.80
N ILE A 393 -8.78 3.51 8.31
CA ILE A 393 -9.65 2.68 9.14
C ILE A 393 -10.61 1.90 8.23
N PRO A 394 -10.39 0.60 8.01
CA PRO A 394 -11.23 -0.20 7.12
C PRO A 394 -12.47 -0.68 7.91
N PHE A 395 -13.51 0.15 7.97
CA PHE A 395 -14.73 -0.15 8.75
C PHE A 395 -15.38 -1.49 8.40
N GLY A 396 -15.40 -1.87 7.10
CA GLY A 396 -15.96 -3.14 6.66
C GLY A 396 -15.21 -4.35 7.22
N GLU A 397 -13.88 -4.29 7.23
CA GLU A 397 -13.02 -5.35 7.74
C GLU A 397 -13.09 -5.43 9.28
N LEU A 398 -13.12 -4.29 9.96
CA LEU A 398 -13.29 -4.24 11.42
C LEU A 398 -14.64 -4.82 11.84
N PHE A 399 -15.70 -4.52 11.10
CA PHE A 399 -17.02 -5.11 11.35
C PHE A 399 -17.01 -6.63 11.14
N PHE A 400 -16.36 -7.09 10.07
CA PHE A 400 -16.20 -8.52 9.80
C PHE A 400 -15.44 -9.24 10.92
N ILE A 401 -14.35 -8.64 11.41
CA ILE A 401 -13.58 -9.18 12.56
C ILE A 401 -14.46 -9.25 13.81
N GLY A 402 -15.20 -8.18 14.10
CA GLY A 402 -16.13 -8.15 15.22
C GLY A 402 -17.15 -9.29 15.15
N PHE A 403 -17.79 -9.45 14.00
CA PHE A 403 -18.75 -10.53 13.77
C PHE A 403 -18.11 -11.92 13.88
N LEU A 404 -16.93 -12.10 13.27
CA LEU A 404 -16.19 -13.36 13.34
C LEU A 404 -15.79 -13.70 14.78
N THR A 405 -15.29 -12.71 15.54
CA THR A 405 -14.89 -12.90 16.94
C THR A 405 -16.08 -13.29 17.82
N LEU A 406 -17.23 -12.63 17.65
CA LEU A 406 -18.45 -12.98 18.38
C LEU A 406 -18.96 -14.38 18.01
N GLY A 407 -18.97 -14.70 16.73
CA GLY A 407 -19.39 -16.02 16.24
C GLY A 407 -18.51 -17.15 16.78
N LEU A 408 -17.19 -16.97 16.69
CA LEU A 408 -16.22 -17.94 17.19
C LEU A 408 -16.23 -18.03 18.73
N SER A 409 -16.41 -16.91 19.43
CA SER A 409 -16.57 -16.89 20.90
C SER A 409 -17.80 -17.68 21.35
N LEU A 410 -18.92 -17.50 20.67
CA LEU A 410 -20.14 -18.26 20.91
C LEU A 410 -19.93 -19.77 20.63
N PHE A 411 -19.28 -20.08 19.49
CA PHE A 411 -18.96 -21.45 19.11
C PHE A 411 -18.02 -22.13 20.12
N ALA A 412 -16.96 -21.46 20.54
CA ALA A 412 -16.01 -21.96 21.53
C ALA A 412 -16.67 -22.22 22.91
N SER A 413 -17.70 -21.45 23.25
CA SER A 413 -18.46 -21.59 24.47
C SER A 413 -19.41 -22.78 24.44
N LEU A 414 -19.78 -23.33 23.30
CA LEU A 414 -20.74 -24.43 23.17
C LEU A 414 -20.31 -25.69 23.92
N LEU A 415 -19.04 -26.09 23.82
CA LEU A 415 -18.53 -27.29 24.47
C LEU A 415 -18.58 -27.19 26.01
N PRO A 416 -18.01 -26.11 26.63
CA PRO A 416 -18.12 -25.90 28.08
C PRO A 416 -19.57 -25.78 28.57
N ALA A 417 -20.40 -25.04 27.84
CA ALA A 417 -21.81 -24.84 28.18
C ALA A 417 -22.61 -26.16 28.17
N ARG A 418 -22.39 -26.99 27.16
CA ARG A 418 -23.02 -28.33 27.12
C ARG A 418 -22.53 -29.24 28.24
N LYS A 419 -21.23 -29.17 28.60
CA LYS A 419 -20.67 -29.91 29.73
C LYS A 419 -21.31 -29.44 31.07
N ALA A 420 -21.49 -28.14 31.26
CA ALA A 420 -22.16 -27.56 32.41
C ALA A 420 -23.63 -28.09 32.53
N GLY A 421 -24.38 -28.04 31.42
CA GLY A 421 -25.75 -28.52 31.39
C GLY A 421 -25.89 -30.03 31.62
N LYS A 422 -24.91 -30.87 31.27
CA LYS A 422 -24.96 -32.32 31.44
C LYS A 422 -24.46 -32.84 32.79
N GLN A 423 -24.00 -31.97 33.71
CA GLN A 423 -23.53 -32.40 35.04
C GLN A 423 -24.65 -33.07 35.84
N ARG A 424 -24.31 -34.17 36.56
CA ARG A 424 -25.23 -34.95 37.38
C ARG A 424 -25.17 -34.48 38.84
N PRO A 425 -26.28 -33.94 39.42
CA PRO A 425 -26.28 -33.37 40.78
C PRO A 425 -25.87 -34.38 41.86
N LEU A 426 -26.35 -35.63 41.75
CA LEU A 426 -26.09 -36.70 42.75
C LEU A 426 -24.62 -37.05 42.88
N GLU A 427 -23.87 -37.09 41.78
CA GLU A 427 -22.42 -37.44 41.79
C GLU A 427 -21.59 -36.33 42.44
N ILE A 428 -21.97 -35.05 42.22
CA ILE A 428 -21.23 -33.89 42.74
C ILE A 428 -21.48 -33.70 44.23
N LEU A 429 -22.71 -33.85 44.68
CA LEU A 429 -23.05 -33.67 46.07
C LEU A 429 -22.53 -34.82 46.97
N ARG A 430 -22.35 -36.04 46.41
CA ARG A 430 -21.80 -37.21 47.09
C ARG A 430 -20.27 -37.19 47.26
N THR A 431 -19.53 -36.57 46.31
CA THR A 431 -18.04 -36.51 46.35
C THR A 431 -17.51 -35.34 47.19
N THR A 432 -18.34 -34.44 47.65
CA THR A 432 -17.97 -33.25 48.45
C THR A 432 -18.52 -33.28 49.88
N GLY A 433 -19.16 -34.34 50.32
CA GLY A 433 -19.47 -34.68 51.71
C GLY A 433 -18.52 -35.76 52.19
#